data_c8aa2bb8e22909c2527418b44bbcbc52
#
_entry.id   c8aa2bb8e22909c2527418b44bbcbc52
#
_cell.length_a   1.000
_cell.length_b   1.000
_cell.length_c   1.000
_cell.angle_alpha   90.00
_cell.angle_beta   90.00
_cell.angle_gamma   90.00
#
_symmetry.space_group_name_H-M   'P 1'
#
loop_
_entity.id
_entity.type
_entity.pdbx_description
1 polymer ?
#
loop_
_entity_poly.entity_id
_entity_poly.type
_entity_poly.pdbx_seq_one_letter_code
_entity_poly.pdbx_strand_id
1 'polypeptide(L)'
;LYLEDIFESIPGELNQKNKRFILKTLNENFKFSRYENSFLWLKNAGVALPTFCISEPVAPLTLSKSKNLFKLFLSDVGLLAAMYTDGIQLKLLRREKDINFGSVYENAAAQEVKAHGYDLFYFNSKKQGELDFVIENQGHVLPIEIKSGKDY
;
A
#
# COMPACT_ATOMS: atom_id res chain seq x y z
N LEU A 1 19.46 -12.23 -0.31
CA LEU A 1 18.99 -10.83 -0.23
C LEU A 1 17.47 -10.88 -0.02
N TYR A 2 16.99 -10.29 1.05
CA TYR A 2 15.58 -10.28 1.42
C TYR A 2 14.68 -9.42 0.49
N LEU A 3 15.24 -8.88 -0.58
CA LEU A 3 14.53 -8.05 -1.57
C LEU A 3 13.47 -8.85 -2.32
N GLU A 4 13.82 -10.05 -2.78
CA GLU A 4 12.92 -10.96 -3.48
C GLU A 4 11.79 -11.40 -2.58
N ASP A 5 12.11 -11.86 -1.36
CA ASP A 5 11.11 -12.30 -0.38
C ASP A 5 10.08 -11.19 -0.08
N ILE A 6 10.56 -9.96 0.11
CA ILE A 6 9.69 -8.78 0.33
C ILE A 6 8.82 -8.53 -0.90
N PHE A 7 9.44 -8.48 -2.08
CA PHE A 7 8.75 -8.17 -3.32
C PHE A 7 7.66 -9.22 -3.62
N GLU A 8 7.98 -10.50 -3.53
CA GLU A 8 7.05 -11.60 -3.78
C GLU A 8 5.89 -11.66 -2.77
N SER A 9 6.09 -11.15 -1.55
CA SER A 9 5.04 -11.13 -0.53
C SER A 9 4.02 -9.99 -0.71
N ILE A 10 4.33 -8.95 -1.49
CA ILE A 10 3.48 -7.75 -1.65
C ILE A 10 2.03 -8.10 -2.05
N PRO A 11 1.76 -8.94 -3.07
CA PRO A 11 0.39 -9.25 -3.45
C PRO A 11 -0.40 -9.92 -2.32
N GLY A 12 0.24 -10.83 -1.57
CA GLY A 12 -0.37 -11.51 -0.44
C GLY A 12 -0.73 -10.54 0.70
N GLU A 13 0.19 -9.65 1.05
CA GLU A 13 -0.03 -8.64 2.09
C GLU A 13 -1.11 -7.62 1.71
N LEU A 14 -1.17 -7.18 0.45
CA LEU A 14 -2.21 -6.28 -0.05
C LEU A 14 -3.61 -6.93 -0.09
N ASN A 15 -3.68 -8.26 -0.12
CA ASN A 15 -4.94 -9.01 -0.06
C ASN A 15 -5.44 -9.25 1.37
N GLN A 16 -4.65 -8.99 2.39
CA GLN A 16 -5.07 -9.06 3.78
C GLN A 16 -6.11 -7.99 4.10
N LYS A 17 -6.98 -8.26 5.09
CA LYS A 17 -8.04 -7.33 5.49
C LYS A 17 -7.55 -5.92 5.81
N ASN A 18 -6.39 -5.79 6.45
CA ASN A 18 -5.79 -4.51 6.84
C ASN A 18 -4.67 -4.04 5.91
N LYS A 19 -4.31 -4.85 4.92
CA LYS A 19 -3.26 -4.56 3.91
C LYS A 19 -1.92 -4.07 4.47
N ARG A 20 -1.68 -4.31 5.76
CA ARG A 20 -0.42 -3.95 6.40
C ARG A 20 0.67 -4.92 6.01
N PHE A 21 1.84 -4.40 5.71
CA PHE A 21 3.01 -5.25 5.50
C PHE A 21 3.49 -5.82 6.84
N ILE A 22 3.42 -7.14 6.98
CA ILE A 22 3.74 -7.85 8.24
C ILE A 22 5.02 -8.66 8.05
N LEU A 23 6.12 -8.16 8.60
CA LEU A 23 7.43 -8.82 8.50
C LEU A 23 7.47 -10.23 9.10
N LYS A 24 6.63 -10.52 10.07
CA LYS A 24 6.55 -11.87 10.67
C LYS A 24 6.10 -12.95 9.69
N THR A 25 5.40 -12.59 8.61
CA THR A 25 5.04 -13.52 7.55
C THR A 25 6.25 -13.99 6.76
N LEU A 26 7.30 -13.18 6.67
CA LEU A 26 8.55 -13.57 6.03
C LEU A 26 9.42 -14.45 6.93
N ASN A 27 9.51 -14.12 8.22
CA ASN A 27 10.21 -14.94 9.22
C ASN A 27 9.85 -14.48 10.64
N GLU A 28 9.40 -15.41 11.50
CA GLU A 28 8.94 -15.13 12.87
C GLU A 28 10.01 -14.50 13.79
N ASN A 29 11.29 -14.74 13.50
CA ASN A 29 12.43 -14.33 14.33
C ASN A 29 13.07 -13.00 13.89
N PHE A 30 12.54 -12.33 12.85
CA PHE A 30 13.21 -11.17 12.30
C PHE A 30 12.69 -9.83 12.85
N LYS A 31 13.65 -8.95 13.19
CA LYS A 31 13.41 -7.57 13.58
C LYS A 31 13.37 -6.67 12.34
N PHE A 32 12.53 -5.63 12.36
CA PHE A 32 12.40 -4.63 11.28
C PHE A 32 13.76 -4.07 10.81
N SER A 33 14.70 -3.83 11.74
CA SER A 33 16.02 -3.30 11.42
C SER A 33 16.83 -4.14 10.42
N ARG A 34 16.52 -5.42 10.27
CA ARG A 34 17.21 -6.31 9.33
C ARG A 34 16.72 -6.16 7.89
N TYR A 35 15.46 -5.69 7.74
CA TYR A 35 14.82 -5.49 6.43
C TYR A 35 14.78 -4.02 6.01
N GLU A 36 15.09 -3.11 6.91
CA GLU A 36 14.98 -1.66 6.69
C GLU A 36 15.74 -1.22 5.42
N ASN A 37 16.96 -1.73 5.24
CA ASN A 37 17.76 -1.45 4.05
C ASN A 37 17.13 -1.98 2.75
N SER A 38 16.46 -3.14 2.82
CA SER A 38 15.78 -3.72 1.65
C SER A 38 14.54 -2.92 1.27
N PHE A 39 13.76 -2.45 2.25
CA PHE A 39 12.65 -1.53 1.99
C PHE A 39 13.12 -0.20 1.43
N LEU A 40 14.21 0.35 2.00
CA LEU A 40 14.79 1.60 1.52
C LEU A 40 15.28 1.44 0.08
N TRP A 41 15.87 0.30 -0.25
CA TRP A 41 16.32 0.01 -1.61
C TRP A 41 15.15 -0.06 -2.59
N LEU A 42 14.08 -0.81 -2.29
CA LEU A 42 12.89 -0.91 -3.13
C LEU A 42 12.23 0.45 -3.35
N LYS A 43 12.17 1.27 -2.30
CA LYS A 43 11.67 2.64 -2.38
C LYS A 43 12.55 3.52 -3.28
N ASN A 44 13.87 3.50 -3.05
CA ASN A 44 14.80 4.36 -3.78
C ASN A 44 14.99 3.93 -5.24
N ALA A 45 14.84 2.64 -5.52
CA ALA A 45 14.79 2.11 -6.89
C ALA A 45 13.46 2.45 -7.61
N GLY A 46 12.49 3.05 -6.90
CA GLY A 46 11.20 3.41 -7.47
C GLY A 46 10.30 2.20 -7.76
N VAL A 47 10.56 1.04 -7.15
CA VAL A 47 9.79 -0.19 -7.35
C VAL A 47 8.59 -0.26 -6.41
N ALA A 48 8.77 0.17 -5.16
CA ALA A 48 7.74 0.11 -4.15
C ALA A 48 7.41 1.48 -3.55
N LEU A 49 6.15 1.63 -3.15
CA LEU A 49 5.57 2.85 -2.58
C LEU A 49 5.15 2.58 -1.13
N PRO A 50 6.04 2.78 -0.14
CA PRO A 50 5.67 2.65 1.27
C PRO A 50 4.66 3.73 1.64
N THR A 51 3.50 3.30 2.15
CA THR A 51 2.43 4.16 2.62
C THR A 51 2.30 3.99 4.12
N PHE A 52 2.75 4.98 4.88
CA PHE A 52 2.87 4.86 6.33
C PHE A 52 1.57 5.20 7.06
N CYS A 53 1.30 4.48 8.14
CA CYS A 53 0.23 4.82 9.05
C CYS A 53 0.53 6.13 9.79
N ILE A 54 -0.47 7.00 9.90
CA ILE A 54 -0.44 8.18 10.77
C ILE A 54 -1.36 7.95 11.97
N SER A 55 -0.99 8.48 13.13
CA SER A 55 -1.82 8.41 14.35
C SER A 55 -2.93 9.46 14.37
N GLU A 56 -2.72 10.58 13.67
CA GLU A 56 -3.65 11.70 13.59
C GLU A 56 -3.64 12.29 12.18
N PRO A 57 -4.80 12.48 11.53
CA PRO A 57 -4.89 13.10 10.22
C PRO A 57 -4.86 14.63 10.33
N VAL A 58 -3.79 15.17 10.90
CA VAL A 58 -3.54 16.59 11.13
C VAL A 58 -2.18 16.97 10.52
N ALA A 59 -2.14 18.06 9.77
CA ALA A 59 -0.91 18.57 9.18
C ALA A 59 0.04 19.15 10.25
N PRO A 60 1.36 18.95 10.13
CA PRO A 60 2.08 18.16 9.12
C PRO A 60 1.98 16.65 9.38
N LEU A 61 1.52 15.88 8.39
CA LEU A 61 1.29 14.44 8.52
C LEU A 61 2.54 13.65 8.90
N THR A 62 3.70 14.14 8.52
CA THR A 62 5.00 13.52 8.85
C THR A 62 5.27 13.43 10.35
N LEU A 63 4.68 14.32 11.17
CA LEU A 63 4.89 14.32 12.62
C LEU A 63 4.17 13.16 13.32
N SER A 64 3.05 12.69 12.77
CA SER A 64 2.28 11.58 13.32
C SER A 64 2.55 10.24 12.64
N LYS A 65 3.55 10.18 11.76
CA LYS A 65 3.95 9.01 10.99
C LYS A 65 4.51 7.90 11.89
N SER A 66 3.94 6.71 11.77
CA SER A 66 4.47 5.50 12.39
C SER A 66 5.75 5.03 11.70
N LYS A 67 6.72 4.54 12.47
CA LYS A 67 7.97 3.97 11.90
C LYS A 67 7.78 2.57 11.34
N ASN A 68 6.90 1.77 11.93
CA ASN A 68 6.84 0.32 11.70
C ASN A 68 5.47 -0.15 11.16
N LEU A 69 4.54 0.76 10.94
CA LEU A 69 3.23 0.44 10.39
C LEU A 69 3.09 1.08 9.02
N PHE A 70 3.09 0.26 7.99
CA PHE A 70 2.94 0.71 6.61
C PHE A 70 2.27 -0.35 5.75
N LYS A 71 1.68 0.10 4.66
CA LYS A 71 1.28 -0.69 3.50
C LYS A 71 2.40 -0.56 2.46
N LEU A 72 2.60 -1.58 1.63
CA LEU A 72 3.60 -1.53 0.57
C LEU A 72 2.92 -1.76 -0.78
N PHE A 73 2.74 -0.69 -1.53
CA PHE A 73 2.23 -0.74 -2.89
C PHE A 73 3.37 -0.82 -3.90
N LEU A 74 3.08 -1.21 -5.13
CA LEU A 74 4.02 -1.14 -6.24
C LEU A 74 3.85 0.15 -7.02
N SER A 75 4.93 0.67 -7.56
CA SER A 75 4.92 1.90 -8.36
C SER A 75 4.22 1.74 -9.71
N ASP A 76 3.97 0.50 -10.12
CA ASP A 76 3.24 0.15 -11.32
C ASP A 76 2.20 -0.94 -11.00
N VAL A 77 0.93 -0.62 -11.21
CA VAL A 77 -0.17 -1.55 -11.01
C VAL A 77 -0.13 -2.74 -11.98
N GLY A 78 0.46 -2.55 -13.17
CA GLY A 78 0.71 -3.64 -14.12
C GLY A 78 1.70 -4.66 -13.56
N LEU A 79 2.70 -4.20 -12.80
CA LEU A 79 3.64 -5.08 -12.11
C LEU A 79 2.93 -5.93 -11.05
N LEU A 80 2.03 -5.32 -10.26
CA LEU A 80 1.20 -6.07 -9.31
C LEU A 80 0.34 -7.11 -10.02
N ALA A 81 -0.33 -6.74 -11.11
CA ALA A 81 -1.16 -7.64 -11.89
C ALA A 81 -0.35 -8.81 -12.51
N ALA A 82 0.90 -8.54 -12.92
CA ALA A 82 1.79 -9.57 -13.46
C ALA A 82 2.24 -10.61 -12.41
N MET A 83 2.18 -10.27 -11.13
CA MET A 83 2.52 -11.20 -10.03
C MET A 83 1.36 -12.14 -9.68
N TYR A 84 0.17 -11.93 -10.21
CA TYR A 84 -0.95 -12.87 -10.05
C TYR A 84 -0.82 -14.04 -11.01
N THR A 85 -1.52 -15.15 -10.69
CA THR A 85 -1.57 -16.33 -11.55
C THR A 85 -2.17 -16.04 -12.93
N ASP A 86 -1.80 -16.86 -13.91
CA ASP A 86 -2.28 -16.74 -15.28
C ASP A 86 -3.81 -16.64 -15.39
N GLY A 87 -4.25 -15.75 -16.25
CA GLY A 87 -5.69 -15.49 -16.50
C GLY A 87 -6.30 -14.40 -15.62
N ILE A 88 -5.72 -14.03 -14.47
CA ILE A 88 -6.21 -12.93 -13.63
C ILE A 88 -6.15 -11.59 -14.39
N GLN A 89 -5.13 -11.36 -15.18
CA GLN A 89 -4.97 -10.15 -15.99
C GLN A 89 -6.12 -10.01 -17.01
N LEU A 90 -6.51 -11.11 -17.66
CA LEU A 90 -7.66 -11.11 -18.58
C LEU A 90 -8.98 -10.85 -17.86
N LYS A 91 -9.14 -11.42 -16.67
CA LYS A 91 -10.32 -11.18 -15.83
C LYS A 91 -10.40 -9.73 -15.36
N LEU A 92 -9.26 -9.11 -15.02
CA LEU A 92 -9.14 -7.68 -14.74
C LEU A 92 -9.65 -6.84 -15.92
N LEU A 93 -9.14 -7.11 -17.10
CA LEU A 93 -9.54 -6.40 -18.33
C LEU A 93 -11.03 -6.58 -18.66
N ARG A 94 -11.57 -7.76 -18.39
CA ARG A 94 -12.99 -8.10 -18.59
C ARG A 94 -13.91 -7.63 -17.47
N ARG A 95 -13.36 -7.09 -16.37
CA ARG A 95 -14.09 -6.66 -15.18
C ARG A 95 -14.99 -7.77 -14.60
N GLU A 96 -14.47 -9.00 -14.55
CA GLU A 96 -15.21 -10.13 -14.02
C GLU A 96 -15.46 -9.95 -12.51
N LYS A 97 -16.66 -10.31 -12.03
CA LYS A 97 -17.11 -9.96 -10.66
C LYS A 97 -16.66 -10.95 -9.59
N ASP A 98 -16.11 -12.09 -9.98
CA ASP A 98 -15.69 -13.17 -9.09
C ASP A 98 -14.30 -12.95 -8.46
N ILE A 99 -13.66 -11.82 -8.75
CA ILE A 99 -12.33 -11.48 -8.26
C ILE A 99 -12.37 -10.24 -7.36
N ASN A 100 -11.64 -10.32 -6.25
CA ASN A 100 -11.43 -9.17 -5.38
C ASN A 100 -10.31 -8.27 -5.94
N PHE A 101 -10.70 -7.20 -6.61
CA PHE A 101 -9.79 -6.21 -7.18
C PHE A 101 -9.44 -5.05 -6.24
N GLY A 102 -9.88 -5.08 -5.01
CA GLY A 102 -9.68 -3.97 -4.06
C GLY A 102 -8.21 -3.55 -3.95
N SER A 103 -7.28 -4.51 -3.86
CA SER A 103 -5.84 -4.24 -3.80
C SER A 103 -5.31 -3.60 -5.09
N VAL A 104 -5.83 -3.99 -6.25
CA VAL A 104 -5.44 -3.42 -7.55
C VAL A 104 -5.89 -1.97 -7.67
N TYR A 105 -7.12 -1.65 -7.28
CA TYR A 105 -7.63 -0.27 -7.28
C TYR A 105 -6.86 0.62 -6.32
N GLU A 106 -6.58 0.15 -5.11
CA GLU A 106 -5.78 0.90 -4.16
C GLU A 106 -4.34 1.08 -4.65
N ASN A 107 -3.74 0.06 -5.28
CA ASN A 107 -2.41 0.21 -5.86
C ASN A 107 -2.38 1.23 -7.00
N ALA A 108 -3.39 1.23 -7.88
CA ALA A 108 -3.53 2.22 -8.94
C ALA A 108 -3.66 3.65 -8.35
N ALA A 109 -4.46 3.81 -7.30
CA ALA A 109 -4.59 5.09 -6.61
C ALA A 109 -3.27 5.54 -5.97
N ALA A 110 -2.53 4.64 -5.31
CA ALA A 110 -1.22 4.93 -4.75
C ALA A 110 -0.22 5.41 -5.82
N GLN A 111 -0.19 4.73 -6.96
CA GLN A 111 0.61 5.09 -8.13
C GLN A 111 0.27 6.51 -8.60
N GLU A 112 -1.00 6.82 -8.82
CA GLU A 112 -1.45 8.13 -9.28
C GLU A 112 -1.14 9.25 -8.28
N VAL A 113 -1.44 9.04 -7.00
CA VAL A 113 -1.16 10.03 -5.95
C VAL A 113 0.35 10.31 -5.89
N LYS A 114 1.18 9.27 -5.99
CA LYS A 114 2.64 9.45 -5.98
C LYS A 114 3.15 10.14 -7.25
N ALA A 115 2.59 9.82 -8.41
CA ALA A 115 2.93 10.47 -9.68
C ALA A 115 2.63 11.98 -9.67
N HIS A 116 1.61 12.40 -8.91
CA HIS A 116 1.30 13.82 -8.68
C HIS A 116 2.17 14.48 -7.62
N GLY A 117 3.19 13.80 -7.10
CA GLY A 117 4.18 14.35 -6.18
C GLY A 117 3.81 14.31 -4.70
N TYR A 118 2.69 13.70 -4.32
CA TYR A 118 2.29 13.60 -2.93
C TYR A 118 3.00 12.47 -2.19
N ASP A 119 3.22 12.65 -0.90
CA ASP A 119 3.59 11.57 -0.01
C ASP A 119 2.36 10.77 0.41
N LEU A 120 2.57 9.45 0.54
CA LEU A 120 1.51 8.50 0.82
C LEU A 120 1.44 8.19 2.31
N PHE A 121 0.28 8.47 2.90
CA PHE A 121 -0.08 8.07 4.25
C PHE A 121 -1.43 7.37 4.23
N TYR A 122 -1.73 6.59 5.28
CA TYR A 122 -3.06 6.08 5.56
C TYR A 122 -3.37 6.27 7.05
N PHE A 123 -4.64 6.27 7.39
CA PHE A 123 -5.09 6.36 8.77
C PHE A 123 -5.85 5.10 9.16
N ASN A 124 -5.58 4.57 10.36
CA ASN A 124 -6.33 3.45 10.89
C ASN A 124 -6.42 3.56 12.41
N SER A 125 -7.65 3.67 12.90
CA SER A 125 -7.97 3.76 14.32
C SER A 125 -9.13 2.83 14.67
N LYS A 126 -9.02 2.13 15.79
CA LYS A 126 -10.11 1.28 16.31
C LYS A 126 -11.40 2.07 16.60
N LYS A 127 -11.28 3.36 16.92
CA LYS A 127 -12.42 4.21 17.29
C LYS A 127 -13.01 4.97 16.11
N GLN A 128 -12.18 5.38 15.16
CA GLN A 128 -12.56 6.31 14.08
C GLN A 128 -12.63 5.64 12.70
N GLY A 129 -12.18 4.38 12.60
CA GLY A 129 -12.17 3.65 11.33
C GLY A 129 -10.86 3.80 10.57
N GLU A 130 -10.92 3.51 9.27
CA GLU A 130 -9.78 3.50 8.35
C GLU A 130 -10.04 4.47 7.19
N LEU A 131 -8.97 5.14 6.73
CA LEU A 131 -8.92 5.86 5.47
C LEU A 131 -7.83 5.22 4.61
N ASP A 132 -8.16 4.91 3.37
CA ASP A 132 -7.24 4.22 2.46
C ASP A 132 -5.98 5.04 2.21
N PHE A 133 -6.15 6.33 1.94
CA PHE A 133 -5.05 7.28 1.84
C PHE A 133 -5.38 8.61 2.52
N VAL A 134 -4.34 9.27 2.99
CA VAL A 134 -4.37 10.63 3.49
C VAL A 134 -3.19 11.37 2.87
N ILE A 135 -3.45 12.49 2.23
CA ILE A 135 -2.40 13.35 1.64
C ILE A 135 -2.43 14.73 2.25
N GLU A 136 -1.30 15.42 2.18
CA GLU A 136 -1.17 16.81 2.57
C GLU A 136 -0.89 17.68 1.35
N ASN A 137 -1.70 18.69 1.15
CA ASN A 137 -1.51 19.68 0.08
C ASN A 137 -1.62 21.09 0.65
N GLN A 138 -0.51 21.83 0.61
CA GLN A 138 -0.43 23.22 1.11
C GLN A 138 -0.95 23.37 2.55
N GLY A 139 -0.62 22.44 3.43
CA GLY A 139 -1.07 22.43 4.82
C GLY A 139 -2.51 21.94 5.05
N HIS A 140 -3.23 21.58 3.98
CA HIS A 140 -4.55 20.95 4.07
C HIS A 140 -4.45 19.44 4.00
N VAL A 141 -5.19 18.76 4.84
CA VAL A 141 -5.29 17.30 4.87
C VAL A 141 -6.47 16.85 4.03
N LEU A 142 -6.22 15.97 3.06
CA LEU A 142 -7.22 15.43 2.15
C LEU A 142 -7.32 13.91 2.35
N PRO A 143 -8.45 13.40 2.85
CA PRO A 143 -8.71 11.96 2.92
C PRO A 143 -9.15 11.44 1.55
N ILE A 144 -8.69 10.22 1.21
CA ILE A 144 -9.06 9.53 -0.02
C ILE A 144 -9.52 8.12 0.36
N GLU A 145 -10.70 7.76 -0.12
CA GLU A 145 -11.30 6.43 0.07
C GLU A 145 -11.54 5.80 -1.30
N ILE A 146 -11.10 4.57 -1.48
CA ILE A 146 -11.21 3.84 -2.74
C ILE A 146 -12.39 2.86 -2.66
N LYS A 147 -13.35 3.01 -3.56
CA LYS A 147 -14.51 2.12 -3.67
C LYS A 147 -14.46 1.34 -4.98
N SER A 148 -14.58 0.03 -4.90
CA SER A 148 -14.59 -0.86 -6.06
C SER A 148 -15.98 -1.42 -6.41
N GLY A 149 -17.02 -1.04 -5.66
CA GLY A 149 -18.39 -1.54 -5.79
C GLY A 149 -19.32 -0.62 -6.59
N LYS A 150 -20.56 -1.09 -6.78
CA LYS A 150 -21.64 -0.32 -7.44
C LYS A 150 -22.41 0.60 -6.47
N ASP A 151 -22.14 0.50 -5.18
CA ASP A 151 -22.86 1.24 -4.14
C ASP A 151 -22.14 2.57 -3.88
N TYR A 152 -22.52 3.58 -4.63
CA TYR A 152 -22.13 4.97 -4.45
C TYR A 152 -23.38 5.76 -4.01
#